data_717eca320b7b5bf15a29d3db34b12aad
#
_entry.id   717eca320b7b5bf15a29d3db34b12aad
#
_cell.length_a   1.000
_cell.length_b   1.000
_cell.length_c   1.000
_cell.angle_alpha   90.00
_cell.angle_beta   90.00
_cell.angle_gamma   90.00
#
_symmetry.space_group_name_H-M   'P 1'
#
loop_
_entity.id
_entity.type
_entity.pdbx_description
1 polymer ?
#
loop_
_entity_poly.entity_id
_entity_poly.type
_entity_poly.pdbx_seq_one_letter_code
_entity_poly.pdbx_strand_id
1 'polypeptide(L)'
;MNSSHLNIYAATIPDRMHHLDLGLFNYQVTYTRELLKEWCGQIAVDELDNRLARIPRFPGLKIFKNGLENIKRFTADEFRNMMKVFVFVIEGIIKKHHKGTMDANNAKRTDKALVNAYYSWNKMYLCSRQEYFLESELDNFEV
;
A
#
# COMPACT_ATOMS: atom_id res chain seq x y z
N MET A 1 -17.91 42.84 21.30
CA MET A 1 -17.28 42.19 20.14
C MET A 1 -16.67 40.89 20.62
N ASN A 2 -17.34 39.76 20.38
CA ASN A 2 -16.80 38.46 20.70
C ASN A 2 -15.77 38.08 19.64
N SER A 3 -14.49 38.20 19.98
CA SER A 3 -13.42 37.63 19.18
C SER A 3 -13.50 36.09 19.36
N SER A 4 -14.15 35.42 18.42
CA SER A 4 -14.06 33.97 18.32
C SER A 4 -12.59 33.61 18.07
N HIS A 5 -11.90 33.12 19.11
CA HIS A 5 -10.56 32.61 18.95
C HIS A 5 -10.64 31.39 18.02
N LEU A 6 -10.14 31.52 16.80
CA LEU A 6 -10.03 30.43 15.86
C LEU A 6 -9.07 29.39 16.48
N ASN A 7 -9.61 28.25 16.86
CA ASN A 7 -8.77 27.14 17.34
C ASN A 7 -8.12 26.50 16.12
N ILE A 8 -6.86 26.86 15.84
CA ILE A 8 -6.11 26.37 14.69
C ILE A 8 -5.95 24.85 14.72
N TYR A 9 -5.88 24.24 15.90
CA TYR A 9 -5.78 22.78 16.05
C TYR A 9 -7.08 22.07 15.69
N ALA A 10 -8.23 22.68 16.00
CA ALA A 10 -9.55 22.16 15.59
C ALA A 10 -9.82 22.37 14.10
N ALA A 11 -9.15 23.35 13.47
CA ALA A 11 -9.24 23.62 12.03
C ALA A 11 -8.26 22.77 11.19
N THR A 12 -7.31 22.08 11.82
CA THR A 12 -6.32 21.24 11.11
C THR A 12 -6.98 19.93 10.67
N ILE A 13 -7.18 19.79 9.37
CA ILE A 13 -7.69 18.55 8.77
C ILE A 13 -6.50 17.73 8.26
N PRO A 14 -6.35 16.45 8.64
CA PRO A 14 -5.32 15.59 8.10
C PRO A 14 -5.41 15.52 6.57
N ASP A 15 -4.33 15.88 5.89
CA ASP A 15 -4.24 15.78 4.44
C ASP A 15 -3.92 14.34 4.04
N ARG A 16 -4.97 13.57 3.74
CA ARG A 16 -4.84 12.16 3.36
C ARG A 16 -4.00 11.96 2.11
N MET A 17 -4.09 12.89 1.15
CA MET A 17 -3.37 12.75 -0.10
C MET A 17 -1.86 12.78 0.13
N HIS A 18 -1.36 13.77 0.87
CA HIS A 18 0.08 13.86 1.14
C HIS A 18 0.55 12.85 2.18
N HIS A 19 -0.23 12.58 3.23
CA HIS A 19 0.20 11.66 4.28
C HIS A 19 0.00 10.19 3.91
N LEU A 20 -1.14 9.80 3.35
CA LEU A 20 -1.44 8.40 3.07
C LEU A 20 -1.00 7.99 1.66
N ASP A 21 -1.50 8.68 0.61
CA ASP A 21 -1.26 8.25 -0.77
C ASP A 21 0.20 8.46 -1.19
N LEU A 22 0.68 9.70 -1.13
CA LEU A 22 2.03 10.09 -1.55
C LEU A 22 3.10 9.81 -0.48
N GLY A 23 2.71 9.77 0.78
CA GLY A 23 3.58 9.49 1.91
C GLY A 23 3.66 8.00 2.24
N LEU A 24 2.86 7.55 3.21
CA LEU A 24 3.00 6.21 3.81
C LEU A 24 2.87 5.07 2.80
N PHE A 25 1.91 5.12 1.87
CA PHE A 25 1.77 4.04 0.89
C PHE A 25 2.93 4.00 -0.10
N ASN A 26 3.41 5.14 -0.56
CA ASN A 26 4.61 5.22 -1.39
C ASN A 26 5.82 4.59 -0.68
N TYR A 27 6.05 4.95 0.59
CA TYR A 27 7.13 4.35 1.38
C TYR A 27 6.94 2.84 1.55
N GLN A 28 5.73 2.38 1.83
CA GLN A 28 5.42 0.96 1.99
C GLN A 28 5.74 0.17 0.71
N VAL A 29 5.33 0.66 -0.46
CA VAL A 29 5.60 0.01 -1.75
C VAL A 29 7.09 0.03 -2.07
N THR A 30 7.76 1.17 -1.87
CA THR A 30 9.20 1.31 -2.12
C THR A 30 9.99 0.36 -1.22
N TYR A 31 9.68 0.33 0.07
CA TYR A 31 10.32 -0.56 1.03
C TYR A 31 10.08 -2.04 0.70
N THR A 32 8.87 -2.40 0.31
CA THR A 32 8.55 -3.77 -0.14
C THR A 32 9.40 -4.18 -1.34
N ARG A 33 9.60 -3.28 -2.30
CA ARG A 33 10.46 -3.53 -3.47
C ARG A 33 11.92 -3.78 -3.06
N GLU A 34 12.43 -3.02 -2.10
CA GLU A 34 13.78 -3.20 -1.55
C GLU A 34 13.91 -4.52 -0.81
N LEU A 35 12.95 -4.88 0.04
CA LEU A 35 12.90 -6.17 0.74
C LEU A 35 12.88 -7.35 -0.24
N LEU A 36 12.06 -7.28 -1.27
CA LEU A 36 12.01 -8.33 -2.30
C LEU A 36 13.36 -8.47 -3.01
N LYS A 37 14.02 -7.36 -3.31
CA LYS A 37 15.35 -7.37 -3.92
C LYS A 37 16.39 -8.00 -3.01
N GLU A 38 16.37 -7.67 -1.72
CA GLU A 38 17.31 -8.20 -0.73
C GLU A 38 17.10 -9.71 -0.49
N TRP A 39 15.86 -10.12 -0.21
CA TRP A 39 15.54 -11.50 0.20
C TRP A 39 15.42 -12.48 -0.96
N CYS A 40 14.94 -12.01 -2.09
CA CYS A 40 14.61 -12.85 -3.24
C CYS A 40 15.44 -12.53 -4.49
N GLY A 41 16.08 -11.36 -4.54
CA GLY A 41 16.88 -10.89 -5.68
C GLY A 41 16.08 -10.15 -6.74
N GLN A 42 16.77 -9.73 -7.80
CA GLN A 42 16.19 -8.93 -8.87
C GLN A 42 15.02 -9.64 -9.57
N ILE A 43 15.07 -10.96 -9.69
CA ILE A 43 14.02 -11.75 -10.33
C ILE A 43 12.63 -11.56 -9.68
N ALA A 44 12.60 -11.37 -8.35
CA ALA A 44 11.34 -11.13 -7.63
C ALA A 44 10.80 -9.71 -7.92
N VAL A 45 11.68 -8.74 -8.06
CA VAL A 45 11.34 -7.36 -8.44
C VAL A 45 10.79 -7.33 -9.87
N ASP A 46 11.46 -8.02 -10.79
CA ASP A 46 11.03 -8.11 -12.18
C ASP A 46 9.68 -8.82 -12.30
N GLU A 47 9.44 -9.86 -11.49
CA GLU A 47 8.13 -10.51 -11.43
C GLU A 47 7.05 -9.58 -10.88
N LEU A 48 7.34 -8.80 -9.83
CA LEU A 48 6.42 -7.80 -9.29
C LEU A 48 6.01 -6.80 -10.38
N ASP A 49 7.00 -6.23 -11.07
CA ASP A 49 6.76 -5.25 -12.13
C ASP A 49 5.98 -5.87 -13.30
N ASN A 50 6.30 -7.09 -13.70
CA ASN A 50 5.57 -7.83 -14.73
C ASN A 50 4.12 -8.14 -14.34
N ARG A 51 3.86 -8.52 -13.08
CA ARG A 51 2.50 -8.76 -12.60
C ARG A 51 1.67 -7.49 -12.61
N LEU A 52 2.22 -6.36 -12.16
CA LEU A 52 1.56 -5.05 -12.25
C LEU A 52 1.22 -4.67 -13.70
N ALA A 53 2.16 -4.89 -14.62
CA ALA A 53 1.96 -4.60 -16.04
C ALA A 53 0.88 -5.47 -16.69
N ARG A 54 0.63 -6.68 -16.16
CA ARG A 54 -0.34 -7.65 -16.67
C ARG A 54 -1.72 -7.56 -16.05
N ILE A 55 -1.93 -6.67 -15.08
CA ILE A 55 -3.27 -6.44 -14.52
C ILE A 55 -4.25 -6.15 -15.66
N PRO A 56 -5.38 -6.88 -15.75
CA PRO A 56 -6.37 -6.67 -16.80
C PRO A 56 -6.92 -5.25 -16.80
N ARG A 57 -7.22 -4.75 -17.97
CA ARG A 57 -7.85 -3.43 -18.10
C ARG A 57 -9.24 -3.46 -17.49
N PHE A 58 -9.50 -2.49 -16.66
CA PHE A 58 -10.80 -2.27 -16.04
C PHE A 58 -11.13 -0.77 -16.09
N PRO A 59 -12.39 -0.37 -16.39
CA PRO A 59 -12.77 1.04 -16.38
C PRO A 59 -12.42 1.72 -15.04
N GLY A 60 -11.72 2.85 -15.11
CA GLY A 60 -11.27 3.58 -13.92
C GLY A 60 -10.06 2.99 -13.19
N LEU A 61 -9.42 1.96 -13.72
CA LEU A 61 -8.17 1.44 -13.20
C LEU A 61 -6.99 1.87 -14.08
N LYS A 62 -5.98 2.47 -13.45
CA LYS A 62 -4.73 2.85 -14.12
C LYS A 62 -3.93 1.60 -14.49
N ILE A 63 -3.27 1.62 -15.64
CA ILE A 63 -2.39 0.54 -16.11
C ILE A 63 -0.95 0.90 -15.83
N PHE A 64 -0.24 0.03 -15.13
CA PHE A 64 1.16 0.19 -14.77
C PHE A 64 2.07 -0.56 -15.75
N LYS A 65 2.12 -0.11 -17.01
CA LYS A 65 2.87 -0.80 -18.10
C LYS A 65 4.32 -1.08 -17.78
N ASN A 66 4.96 -0.19 -17.03
CA ASN A 66 6.38 -0.28 -16.65
C ASN A 66 6.54 -0.68 -15.16
N GLY A 67 5.53 -1.33 -14.57
CA GLY A 67 5.57 -1.68 -13.15
C GLY A 67 5.83 -0.46 -12.26
N LEU A 68 6.80 -0.59 -11.36
CA LEU A 68 7.20 0.45 -10.41
C LEU A 68 8.40 1.30 -10.86
N GLU A 69 8.85 1.20 -12.11
CA GLU A 69 10.06 1.89 -12.59
C GLU A 69 10.02 3.39 -12.34
N ASN A 70 8.85 4.00 -12.51
CA ASN A 70 8.64 5.44 -12.35
C ASN A 70 7.91 5.83 -11.06
N ILE A 71 7.95 4.99 -10.02
CA ILE A 71 7.16 5.19 -8.78
C ILE A 71 7.36 6.58 -8.15
N LYS A 72 8.55 7.16 -8.24
CA LYS A 72 8.85 8.50 -7.71
C LYS A 72 8.07 9.63 -8.39
N ARG A 73 7.45 9.37 -9.54
CA ARG A 73 6.65 10.31 -10.31
C ARG A 73 5.16 10.01 -10.26
N PHE A 74 4.76 9.00 -9.49
CA PHE A 74 3.36 8.63 -9.39
C PHE A 74 2.57 9.70 -8.64
N THR A 75 1.40 9.98 -9.16
CA THR A 75 0.41 10.85 -8.53
C THR A 75 -0.34 10.09 -7.42
N ALA A 76 -1.03 10.82 -6.56
CA ALA A 76 -1.90 10.22 -5.55
C ALA A 76 -2.97 9.30 -6.16
N ASP A 77 -3.49 9.65 -7.35
CA ASP A 77 -4.46 8.81 -8.06
C ASP A 77 -3.83 7.49 -8.54
N GLU A 78 -2.59 7.52 -9.00
CA GLU A 78 -1.86 6.30 -9.36
C GLU A 78 -1.63 5.40 -8.15
N PHE A 79 -1.27 5.96 -7.00
CA PHE A 79 -1.15 5.18 -5.76
C PHE A 79 -2.50 4.62 -5.30
N ARG A 80 -3.59 5.37 -5.37
CA ARG A 80 -4.94 4.86 -5.08
C ARG A 80 -5.34 3.71 -5.99
N ASN A 81 -5.00 3.80 -7.26
CA ASN A 81 -5.25 2.69 -8.20
C ASN A 81 -4.37 1.48 -7.89
N MET A 82 -3.12 1.69 -7.49
CA MET A 82 -2.21 0.62 -7.08
C MET A 82 -2.70 -0.10 -5.83
N MET A 83 -3.21 0.62 -4.81
CA MET A 83 -3.78 0.02 -3.59
C MET A 83 -4.81 -1.07 -3.91
N LYS A 84 -5.62 -0.87 -4.95
CA LYS A 84 -6.69 -1.81 -5.35
C LYS A 84 -6.15 -3.16 -5.81
N VAL A 85 -4.94 -3.20 -6.37
CA VAL A 85 -4.40 -4.38 -7.06
C VAL A 85 -3.12 -4.94 -6.43
N PHE A 86 -2.43 -4.18 -5.61
CA PHE A 86 -1.10 -4.51 -5.14
C PHE A 86 -1.06 -5.80 -4.31
N VAL A 87 -2.09 -6.07 -3.51
CA VAL A 87 -2.23 -7.32 -2.73
C VAL A 87 -2.11 -8.54 -3.64
N PHE A 88 -2.77 -8.51 -4.81
CA PHE A 88 -2.76 -9.64 -5.74
C PHE A 88 -1.41 -9.83 -6.44
N VAL A 89 -0.67 -8.75 -6.66
CA VAL A 89 0.61 -8.85 -7.37
C VAL A 89 1.76 -9.29 -6.48
N ILE A 90 1.70 -9.00 -5.16
CA ILE A 90 2.75 -9.41 -4.21
C ILE A 90 2.59 -10.85 -3.72
N GLU A 91 1.38 -11.41 -3.76
CA GLU A 91 1.07 -12.73 -3.22
C GLU A 91 1.95 -13.82 -3.85
N GLY A 92 2.61 -14.61 -3.01
CA GLY A 92 3.40 -15.76 -3.42
C GLY A 92 4.79 -15.42 -3.97
N ILE A 93 5.20 -14.15 -4.08
CA ILE A 93 6.51 -13.79 -4.65
C ILE A 93 7.64 -14.28 -3.73
N ILE A 94 7.57 -14.01 -2.43
CA ILE A 94 8.60 -14.43 -1.47
C ILE A 94 8.65 -15.96 -1.41
N LYS A 95 7.50 -16.60 -1.33
CA LYS A 95 7.40 -18.06 -1.32
C LYS A 95 8.07 -18.69 -2.55
N LYS A 96 7.96 -18.03 -3.72
CA LYS A 96 8.48 -18.55 -4.99
C LYS A 96 9.97 -18.30 -5.17
N HIS A 97 10.47 -17.13 -4.73
CA HIS A 97 11.80 -16.63 -5.07
C HIS A 97 12.76 -16.49 -3.90
N HIS A 98 12.38 -16.92 -2.67
CA HIS A 98 13.27 -16.83 -1.52
C HIS A 98 14.60 -17.54 -1.78
N LYS A 99 15.68 -16.94 -1.30
CA LYS A 99 17.03 -17.52 -1.39
C LYS A 99 17.26 -18.46 -0.20
N GLY A 100 18.28 -19.30 -0.30
CA GLY A 100 18.64 -20.29 0.72
C GLY A 100 18.97 -19.74 2.12
N THR A 101 18.99 -18.42 2.31
CA THR A 101 19.08 -17.76 3.62
C THR A 101 17.80 -17.82 4.43
N MET A 102 16.67 -18.13 3.79
CA MET A 102 15.36 -18.26 4.39
C MET A 102 14.82 -19.66 4.08
N ASP A 103 14.39 -20.40 5.12
CA ASP A 103 13.72 -21.69 4.91
C ASP A 103 12.30 -21.53 4.34
N ALA A 104 11.76 -22.59 3.74
CA ALA A 104 10.48 -22.55 3.04
C ALA A 104 9.29 -22.19 3.97
N ASN A 105 9.34 -22.56 5.26
CA ASN A 105 8.28 -22.24 6.20
C ASN A 105 8.31 -20.74 6.55
N ASN A 106 9.49 -20.19 6.79
CA ASN A 106 9.67 -18.76 7.03
C ASN A 106 9.29 -17.96 5.79
N ALA A 107 9.68 -18.39 4.59
CA ALA A 107 9.29 -17.75 3.35
C ALA A 107 7.75 -17.67 3.20
N LYS A 108 7.05 -18.78 3.49
CA LYS A 108 5.57 -18.82 3.46
C LYS A 108 4.94 -17.90 4.51
N ARG A 109 5.51 -17.86 5.73
CA ARG A 109 5.00 -16.98 6.81
C ARG A 109 5.20 -15.53 6.47
N THR A 110 6.39 -15.17 5.97
CA THR A 110 6.74 -13.80 5.58
C THR A 110 5.89 -13.32 4.40
N ASP A 111 5.69 -14.16 3.40
CA ASP A 111 4.79 -13.87 2.28
C ASP A 111 3.37 -13.56 2.77
N LYS A 112 2.82 -14.40 3.63
CA LYS A 112 1.50 -14.17 4.22
C LYS A 112 1.44 -12.91 5.09
N ALA A 113 2.49 -12.63 5.87
CA ALA A 113 2.56 -11.42 6.69
C ALA A 113 2.57 -10.16 5.83
N LEU A 114 3.33 -10.16 4.72
CA LEU A 114 3.37 -9.07 3.77
C LEU A 114 2.00 -8.82 3.12
N VAL A 115 1.35 -9.88 2.65
CA VAL A 115 -0.02 -9.80 2.08
C VAL A 115 -1.01 -9.23 3.11
N ASN A 116 -0.96 -9.72 4.35
CA ASN A 116 -1.82 -9.24 5.42
C ASN A 116 -1.58 -7.76 5.76
N ALA A 117 -0.33 -7.29 5.71
CA ALA A 117 -0.01 -5.88 5.93
C ALA A 117 -0.70 -4.98 4.90
N TYR A 118 -0.67 -5.36 3.62
CA TYR A 118 -1.38 -4.62 2.57
C TYR A 118 -2.90 -4.74 2.65
N TYR A 119 -3.41 -5.88 3.07
CA TYR A 119 -4.84 -6.04 3.33
C TYR A 119 -5.32 -5.12 4.47
N SER A 120 -4.57 -5.09 5.58
CA SER A 120 -4.85 -4.20 6.71
C SER A 120 -4.73 -2.73 6.32
N TRP A 121 -3.73 -2.39 5.51
CA TRP A 121 -3.60 -1.06 4.93
C TRP A 121 -4.85 -0.65 4.15
N ASN A 122 -5.31 -1.51 3.23
CA ASN A 122 -6.48 -1.22 2.42
C ASN A 122 -7.75 -1.06 3.28
N LYS A 123 -7.91 -1.89 4.31
CA LYS A 123 -9.02 -1.78 5.27
C LYS A 123 -8.98 -0.43 5.99
N MET A 124 -7.83 -0.06 6.55
CA MET A 124 -7.63 1.23 7.21
C MET A 124 -7.88 2.40 6.25
N TYR A 125 -7.33 2.32 5.03
CA TYR A 125 -7.49 3.36 4.03
C TYR A 125 -8.95 3.56 3.62
N LEU A 126 -9.71 2.49 3.39
CA LEU A 126 -11.14 2.57 3.08
C LEU A 126 -11.91 3.19 4.24
N CYS A 127 -11.60 2.80 5.47
CA CYS A 127 -12.20 3.37 6.66
C CYS A 127 -11.91 4.88 6.77
N SER A 128 -10.66 5.30 6.55
CA SER A 128 -10.28 6.73 6.57
C SER A 128 -11.02 7.61 5.55
N ARG A 129 -11.71 7.00 4.58
CA ARG A 129 -12.48 7.70 3.55
C ARG A 129 -13.97 7.86 3.87
N GLN A 130 -14.43 7.28 4.97
CA GLN A 130 -15.80 7.47 5.42
C GLN A 130 -16.05 8.94 5.78
N GLU A 131 -17.24 9.44 5.48
CA GLU A 131 -17.62 10.83 5.78
C GLU A 131 -18.03 10.99 7.24
N TYR A 132 -18.50 9.91 7.87
CA TYR A 132 -18.88 9.84 9.28
C TYR A 132 -18.54 8.47 9.85
N PHE A 133 -18.34 8.43 11.16
CA PHE A 133 -18.08 7.22 11.93
C PHE A 133 -19.17 7.03 12.97
N LEU A 134 -19.67 5.82 13.14
CA LEU A 134 -20.44 5.45 14.30
C LEU A 134 -19.50 5.20 15.48
N GLU A 135 -19.96 5.49 16.69
CA GLU A 135 -19.15 5.30 17.91
C GLU A 135 -18.65 3.84 18.05
N SER A 136 -19.52 2.87 17.69
CA SER A 136 -19.16 1.45 17.63
C SER A 136 -18.12 1.07 16.58
N GLU A 137 -17.87 1.93 15.58
CA GLU A 137 -16.84 1.70 14.57
C GLU A 137 -15.49 2.24 15.02
N LEU A 138 -15.47 3.22 15.93
CA LEU A 138 -14.24 3.75 16.53
C LEU A 138 -13.57 2.70 17.42
N ASP A 139 -14.35 1.91 18.15
CA ASP A 139 -13.83 0.81 18.99
C ASP A 139 -13.07 -0.24 18.15
N ASN A 140 -13.40 -0.40 16.87
CA ASN A 140 -12.69 -1.29 15.94
C ASN A 140 -11.40 -0.68 15.36
N PHE A 141 -11.13 0.60 15.63
CA PHE A 141 -9.91 1.30 15.21
C PHE A 141 -8.79 1.21 16.25
N GLU A 142 -9.10 0.91 17.50
CA GLU A 142 -8.13 0.65 18.56
C GLU A 142 -7.59 -0.79 18.38
N VAL A 143 -6.45 -0.92 17.71
CA VAL A 143 -5.67 -2.16 17.62
C VAL A 143 -4.34 -1.98 18.30
#